data_fc530eb54367e11616d507d0c43af16f
#
_entry.id   fc530eb54367e11616d507d0c43af16f
#
_cell.length_a   1.000
_cell.length_b   1.000
_cell.length_c   1.000
_cell.angle_alpha   90.00
_cell.angle_beta   90.00
_cell.angle_gamma   90.00
#
_symmetry.space_group_name_H-M   'P 1'
#
loop_
_entity.id
_entity.type
_entity.pdbx_description
1 polymer ?
#
loop_
_entity_poly.entity_id
_entity_poly.type
_entity_poly.pdbx_seq_one_letter_code
_entity_poly.pdbx_strand_id
1 'polypeptide(L)'
;METSIPKTSVALSSLLRADFTTQWRNRRSVIMSLLVPVIILISWKGIIDKIGGATALSISMTIGLTSIGIMAYATSIARDRDKGIFQRLRVAPVPAFFIMLSRLMVQLAMIILLTLFVFIVGYNYDKITLSPAGYALTFITAFIGGALYLGLGQMIVGLLKNAETVNSTSRLVYIAFIMLGMFGELGLFGNDLKMVMHWSPFGTVKTILAASMEPSKWNYQDSLALLATAVYALVFSFLGIKWFKWDAR
;
A
#
# COMPACT_ATOMS: atom_id res chain seq x y z
N MET A 1 -24.25 5.00 -38.94
CA MET A 1 -24.14 5.29 -37.51
C MET A 1 -22.69 5.73 -37.25
N GLU A 2 -22.45 7.03 -37.13
CA GLU A 2 -21.15 7.54 -36.69
C GLU A 2 -20.96 7.13 -35.23
N THR A 3 -20.06 6.20 -34.98
CA THR A 3 -19.63 5.86 -33.63
C THR A 3 -18.78 7.01 -33.11
N SER A 4 -19.41 7.98 -32.45
CA SER A 4 -18.69 9.07 -31.80
C SER A 4 -17.79 8.46 -30.72
N ILE A 5 -16.48 8.56 -30.91
CA ILE A 5 -15.49 8.15 -29.89
C ILE A 5 -15.75 9.01 -28.64
N PRO A 6 -16.05 8.41 -27.48
CA PRO A 6 -16.35 9.18 -26.28
C PRO A 6 -15.16 10.05 -25.88
N LYS A 7 -15.43 11.29 -25.45
CA LYS A 7 -14.39 12.21 -24.95
C LYS A 7 -13.57 11.51 -23.84
N THR A 8 -12.27 11.67 -23.87
CA THR A 8 -11.31 11.01 -22.95
C THR A 8 -11.68 11.20 -21.46
N SER A 9 -12.24 12.36 -21.10
CA SER A 9 -12.72 12.65 -19.75
C SER A 9 -13.92 11.78 -19.34
N VAL A 10 -14.85 11.51 -20.27
CA VAL A 10 -16.01 10.65 -20.05
C VAL A 10 -15.58 9.20 -19.87
N ALA A 11 -14.61 8.75 -20.68
CA ALA A 11 -14.05 7.41 -20.57
C ALA A 11 -13.35 7.20 -19.21
N LEU A 12 -12.51 8.17 -18.77
CA LEU A 12 -11.84 8.10 -17.48
C LEU A 12 -12.82 8.12 -16.30
N SER A 13 -13.83 8.98 -16.34
CA SER A 13 -14.83 9.03 -15.25
C SER A 13 -15.65 7.75 -15.15
N SER A 14 -15.96 7.11 -16.29
CA SER A 14 -16.64 5.82 -16.33
C SER A 14 -15.78 4.70 -15.76
N LEU A 15 -14.47 4.66 -16.10
CA LEU A 15 -13.51 3.72 -15.53
C LEU A 15 -13.36 3.92 -14.02
N LEU A 16 -13.18 5.16 -13.55
CA LEU A 16 -13.10 5.48 -12.12
C LEU A 16 -14.34 5.00 -11.37
N ARG A 17 -15.53 5.30 -11.89
CA ARG A 17 -16.79 4.86 -11.28
C ARG A 17 -16.88 3.34 -11.20
N ALA A 18 -16.48 2.63 -12.27
CA ALA A 18 -16.49 1.18 -12.31
C ALA A 18 -15.49 0.59 -11.31
N ASP A 19 -14.26 1.10 -11.25
CA ASP A 19 -13.21 0.61 -10.37
C ASP A 19 -13.54 0.92 -8.88
N PHE A 20 -14.04 2.13 -8.56
CA PHE A 20 -14.52 2.44 -7.21
C PHE A 20 -15.68 1.53 -6.80
N THR A 21 -16.65 1.31 -7.70
CA THR A 21 -17.79 0.43 -7.41
C THR A 21 -17.30 -1.00 -7.17
N THR A 22 -16.37 -1.48 -7.98
CA THR A 22 -15.79 -2.84 -7.84
C THR A 22 -15.04 -2.98 -6.52
N GLN A 23 -14.22 -1.98 -6.17
CA GLN A 23 -13.50 -1.96 -4.89
C GLN A 23 -14.46 -1.97 -3.70
N TRP A 24 -15.49 -1.12 -3.72
CA TRP A 24 -16.46 -1.00 -2.63
C TRP A 24 -17.37 -2.22 -2.49
N ARG A 25 -17.71 -2.87 -3.59
CA ARG A 25 -18.45 -4.15 -3.59
C ARG A 25 -17.59 -5.30 -3.06
N ASN A 26 -16.28 -5.22 -3.13
CA ASN A 26 -15.36 -6.16 -2.49
C ASN A 26 -15.17 -5.83 -0.99
N ARG A 27 -16.28 -5.79 -0.25
CA ARG A 27 -16.32 -5.40 1.18
C ARG A 27 -15.28 -6.12 2.01
N ARG A 28 -15.05 -7.42 1.74
CA ARG A 28 -14.09 -8.24 2.46
C ARG A 28 -12.66 -7.69 2.33
N SER A 29 -12.25 -7.30 1.14
CA SER A 29 -10.93 -6.72 0.91
C SER A 29 -10.77 -5.37 1.60
N VAL A 30 -11.79 -4.48 1.46
CA VAL A 30 -11.78 -3.16 2.09
C VAL A 30 -11.71 -3.28 3.61
N ILE A 31 -12.59 -4.11 4.20
CA ILE A 31 -12.63 -4.32 5.65
C ILE A 31 -11.30 -4.87 6.15
N MET A 32 -10.74 -5.89 5.50
CA MET A 32 -9.45 -6.47 5.93
C MET A 32 -8.30 -5.47 5.84
N SER A 33 -8.26 -4.64 4.80
CA SER A 33 -7.21 -3.64 4.63
C SER A 33 -7.27 -2.50 5.67
N LEU A 34 -8.45 -2.20 6.22
CA LEU A 34 -8.63 -1.16 7.22
C LEU A 34 -8.68 -1.72 8.64
N LEU A 35 -9.31 -2.86 8.83
CA LEU A 35 -9.58 -3.41 10.17
C LEU A 35 -8.36 -4.07 10.78
N VAL A 36 -7.55 -4.80 10.01
CA VAL A 36 -6.35 -5.46 10.53
C VAL A 36 -5.35 -4.48 11.14
N PRO A 37 -4.97 -3.36 10.46
CA PRO A 37 -4.11 -2.34 11.05
C PRO A 37 -4.66 -1.76 12.34
N VAL A 38 -5.96 -1.50 12.38
CA VAL A 38 -6.65 -0.94 13.56
C VAL A 38 -6.65 -1.93 14.74
N ILE A 39 -6.92 -3.21 14.48
CA ILE A 39 -6.86 -4.25 15.53
C ILE A 39 -5.44 -4.35 16.10
N ILE A 40 -4.42 -4.29 15.25
CA ILE A 40 -3.02 -4.32 15.70
C ILE A 40 -2.73 -3.09 16.56
N LEU A 41 -3.14 -1.90 16.15
CA LEU A 41 -2.96 -0.68 16.93
C LEU A 41 -3.62 -0.80 18.31
N ILE A 42 -4.88 -1.21 18.36
CA ILE A 42 -5.62 -1.40 19.62
C ILE A 42 -4.96 -2.45 20.52
N SER A 43 -4.47 -3.56 19.94
CA SER A 43 -3.82 -4.63 20.71
C SER A 43 -2.49 -4.19 21.35
N TRP A 44 -1.88 -3.12 20.84
CA TRP A 44 -0.62 -2.60 21.33
C TRP A 44 -0.76 -1.54 22.45
N LYS A 45 -1.97 -1.22 22.88
CA LYS A 45 -2.23 -0.22 23.92
C LYS A 45 -1.31 -0.34 25.14
N GLY A 46 -1.06 -1.56 25.63
CA GLY A 46 -0.18 -1.78 26.78
C GLY A 46 1.32 -1.64 26.49
N ILE A 47 1.71 -1.45 25.22
CA ILE A 47 3.11 -1.38 24.79
C ILE A 47 3.44 0.02 24.23
N ILE A 48 2.43 0.82 23.90
CA ILE A 48 2.59 2.16 23.28
C ILE A 48 3.50 3.06 24.11
N ASP A 49 3.37 3.04 25.44
CA ASP A 49 4.21 3.84 26.35
C ASP A 49 5.70 3.47 26.25
N LYS A 50 6.01 2.23 25.83
CA LYS A 50 7.40 1.74 25.68
C LYS A 50 7.98 2.03 24.30
N ILE A 51 7.18 1.90 23.23
CA ILE A 51 7.67 2.04 21.85
C ILE A 51 7.41 3.44 21.26
N GLY A 52 6.55 4.22 21.88
CA GLY A 52 6.13 5.55 21.43
C GLY A 52 4.94 5.51 20.47
N GLY A 53 4.08 6.52 20.57
CA GLY A 53 2.86 6.60 19.76
C GLY A 53 3.11 6.68 18.24
N ALA A 54 4.11 7.47 17.82
CA ALA A 54 4.48 7.59 16.40
C ALA A 54 4.94 6.25 15.82
N THR A 55 5.70 5.45 16.58
CA THR A 55 6.13 4.11 16.18
C THR A 55 4.94 3.17 16.04
N ALA A 56 4.03 3.15 17.02
CA ALA A 56 2.83 2.30 16.97
C ALA A 56 1.95 2.62 15.77
N LEU A 57 1.67 3.90 15.51
CA LEU A 57 0.91 4.37 14.34
C LEU A 57 1.62 3.99 13.04
N SER A 58 2.94 4.20 12.95
CA SER A 58 3.72 3.91 11.73
C SER A 58 3.71 2.43 11.36
N ILE A 59 3.80 1.52 12.34
CA ILE A 59 3.73 0.07 12.11
C ILE A 59 2.33 -0.31 11.64
N SER A 60 1.30 0.17 12.32
CA SER A 60 -0.09 -0.07 11.94
C SER A 60 -0.34 0.40 10.50
N MET A 61 0.08 1.62 10.15
CA MET A 61 -0.05 2.16 8.80
C MET A 61 0.74 1.35 7.78
N THR A 62 1.98 0.94 8.08
CA THR A 62 2.83 0.15 7.18
C THR A 62 2.17 -1.19 6.86
N ILE A 63 1.59 -1.87 7.85
CA ILE A 63 0.83 -3.11 7.67
C ILE A 63 -0.39 -2.86 6.76
N GLY A 64 -1.11 -1.76 6.97
CA GLY A 64 -2.24 -1.39 6.12
C GLY A 64 -1.85 -1.08 4.69
N LEU A 65 -0.78 -0.31 4.48
CA LEU A 65 -0.23 0.00 3.15
C LEU A 65 0.22 -1.28 2.42
N THR A 66 0.87 -2.20 3.14
CA THR A 66 1.26 -3.52 2.62
C THR A 66 0.03 -4.32 2.19
N SER A 67 -1.04 -4.33 3.00
CA SER A 67 -2.32 -4.97 2.65
C SER A 67 -2.94 -4.38 1.39
N ILE A 68 -2.98 -3.06 1.26
CA ILE A 68 -3.52 -2.37 0.09
C ILE A 68 -2.73 -2.73 -1.17
N GLY A 69 -1.39 -2.62 -1.13
CA GLY A 69 -0.54 -2.83 -2.31
C GLY A 69 -0.40 -4.29 -2.70
N ILE A 70 -0.14 -5.18 -1.74
CA ILE A 70 0.19 -6.58 -2.03
C ILE A 70 -1.07 -7.45 -2.02
N MET A 71 -1.95 -7.32 -1.02
CA MET A 71 -3.13 -8.18 -0.93
C MET A 71 -4.29 -7.70 -1.82
N ALA A 72 -4.69 -6.43 -1.71
CA ALA A 72 -5.86 -5.95 -2.43
C ALA A 72 -5.55 -5.67 -3.91
N TYR A 73 -4.53 -4.85 -4.19
CA TYR A 73 -4.19 -4.46 -5.56
C TYR A 73 -3.68 -5.63 -6.40
N ALA A 74 -2.64 -6.35 -5.97
CA ALA A 74 -2.04 -7.42 -6.77
C ALA A 74 -3.05 -8.54 -7.08
N THR A 75 -3.84 -8.97 -6.08
CA THR A 75 -4.85 -10.01 -6.31
C THR A 75 -6.00 -9.54 -7.19
N SER A 76 -6.36 -8.24 -7.15
CA SER A 76 -7.36 -7.67 -8.06
C SER A 76 -6.87 -7.68 -9.50
N ILE A 77 -5.65 -7.20 -9.75
CA ILE A 77 -5.04 -7.17 -11.09
C ILE A 77 -4.91 -8.60 -11.66
N ALA A 78 -4.41 -9.55 -10.86
CA ALA A 78 -4.27 -10.94 -11.30
C ALA A 78 -5.61 -11.58 -11.67
N ARG A 79 -6.64 -11.35 -10.87
CA ARG A 79 -8.01 -11.83 -11.11
C ARG A 79 -8.62 -11.26 -12.38
N ASP A 80 -8.41 -9.97 -12.63
CA ASP A 80 -8.92 -9.28 -13.80
C ASP A 80 -8.21 -9.74 -15.09
N ARG A 81 -6.91 -10.06 -14.99
CA ARG A 81 -6.15 -10.68 -16.05
C ARG A 81 -6.70 -12.06 -16.42
N ASP A 82 -6.91 -12.93 -15.42
CA ASP A 82 -7.44 -14.28 -15.63
C ASP A 82 -8.86 -14.27 -16.24
N LYS A 83 -9.67 -13.27 -15.86
CA LYS A 83 -11.01 -13.07 -16.45
C LYS A 83 -11.00 -12.44 -17.85
N GLY A 84 -9.84 -12.14 -18.41
CA GLY A 84 -9.69 -11.50 -19.72
C GLY A 84 -10.21 -10.06 -19.77
N ILE A 85 -10.37 -9.38 -18.62
CA ILE A 85 -10.86 -7.99 -18.56
C ILE A 85 -9.88 -7.06 -19.27
N PHE A 86 -8.58 -7.25 -19.09
CA PHE A 86 -7.57 -6.44 -19.77
C PHE A 86 -7.58 -6.61 -21.28
N GLN A 87 -7.85 -7.82 -21.80
CA GLN A 87 -7.97 -8.07 -23.23
C GLN A 87 -9.15 -7.29 -23.83
N ARG A 88 -10.31 -7.29 -23.14
CA ARG A 88 -11.49 -6.51 -23.54
C ARG A 88 -11.25 -5.01 -23.49
N LEU A 89 -10.56 -4.53 -22.45
CA LEU A 89 -10.23 -3.11 -22.32
C LEU A 89 -9.21 -2.65 -23.37
N ARG A 90 -8.32 -3.54 -23.82
CA ARG A 90 -7.31 -3.22 -24.85
C ARG A 90 -7.91 -2.94 -26.24
N VAL A 91 -9.05 -3.56 -26.58
CA VAL A 91 -9.77 -3.30 -27.83
C VAL A 91 -10.74 -2.12 -27.72
N ALA A 92 -10.97 -1.60 -26.51
CA ALA A 92 -11.76 -0.40 -26.33
C ALA A 92 -10.98 0.85 -26.82
N PRO A 93 -11.65 1.89 -27.32
CA PRO A 93 -11.01 3.11 -27.80
C PRO A 93 -10.56 4.01 -26.64
N VAL A 94 -9.86 3.42 -25.65
CA VAL A 94 -9.38 4.10 -24.46
C VAL A 94 -7.88 3.78 -24.28
N PRO A 95 -7.01 4.79 -24.11
CA PRO A 95 -5.59 4.54 -23.86
C PRO A 95 -5.36 3.67 -22.61
N ALA A 96 -4.47 2.68 -22.69
CA ALA A 96 -4.13 1.77 -21.60
C ALA A 96 -3.68 2.52 -20.31
N PHE A 97 -3.10 3.71 -20.47
CA PHE A 97 -2.73 4.59 -19.37
C PHE A 97 -3.93 4.95 -18.47
N PHE A 98 -5.11 5.25 -19.05
CA PHE A 98 -6.30 5.61 -18.26
C PHE A 98 -6.84 4.42 -17.45
N ILE A 99 -6.68 3.19 -17.96
CA ILE A 99 -7.06 1.99 -17.23
C ILE A 99 -6.21 1.83 -15.98
N MET A 100 -4.89 1.99 -16.11
CA MET A 100 -3.99 1.90 -14.96
C MET A 100 -4.14 3.09 -14.00
N LEU A 101 -4.32 4.30 -14.55
CA LEU A 101 -4.55 5.51 -13.74
C LEU A 101 -5.81 5.38 -12.87
N SER A 102 -6.92 4.90 -13.44
CA SER A 102 -8.15 4.68 -12.69
C SER A 102 -7.93 3.75 -11.49
N ARG A 103 -7.23 2.65 -11.70
CA ARG A 103 -6.91 1.71 -10.61
C ARG A 103 -6.01 2.31 -9.54
N LEU A 104 -4.99 3.06 -9.95
CA LEU A 104 -4.12 3.76 -8.99
C LEU A 104 -4.89 4.78 -8.16
N MET A 105 -5.82 5.54 -8.77
CA MET A 105 -6.65 6.52 -8.05
C MET A 105 -7.51 5.85 -6.97
N VAL A 106 -8.04 4.67 -7.22
CA VAL A 106 -8.78 3.88 -6.21
C VAL A 106 -7.86 3.51 -5.04
N GLN A 107 -6.63 3.08 -5.32
CA GLN A 107 -5.67 2.72 -4.26
C GLN A 107 -5.22 3.95 -3.46
N LEU A 108 -5.02 5.10 -4.11
CA LEU A 108 -4.74 6.37 -3.42
C LEU A 108 -5.87 6.74 -2.45
N ALA A 109 -7.14 6.59 -2.87
CA ALA A 109 -8.27 6.79 -1.97
C ALA A 109 -8.27 5.82 -0.78
N MET A 110 -7.89 4.55 -0.99
CA MET A 110 -7.75 3.57 0.08
C MET A 110 -6.64 3.93 1.06
N ILE A 111 -5.51 4.49 0.57
CA ILE A 111 -4.41 4.99 1.41
C ILE A 111 -4.88 6.16 2.27
N ILE A 112 -5.63 7.11 1.69
CA ILE A 112 -6.23 8.23 2.44
C ILE A 112 -7.15 7.71 3.54
N LEU A 113 -8.06 6.79 3.20
CA LEU A 113 -8.98 6.19 4.15
C LEU A 113 -8.24 5.47 5.29
N LEU A 114 -7.23 4.66 4.97
CA LEU A 114 -6.40 3.99 5.96
C LEU A 114 -5.75 4.98 6.91
N THR A 115 -5.10 6.02 6.37
CA THR A 115 -4.39 7.04 7.16
C THR A 115 -5.36 7.75 8.10
N LEU A 116 -6.54 8.15 7.60
CA LEU A 116 -7.59 8.77 8.41
C LEU A 116 -8.09 7.82 9.52
N PHE A 117 -8.35 6.57 9.21
CA PHE A 117 -8.81 5.58 10.20
C PHE A 117 -7.79 5.36 11.31
N VAL A 118 -6.51 5.18 10.95
CA VAL A 118 -5.44 4.99 11.92
C VAL A 118 -5.28 6.21 12.82
N PHE A 119 -5.37 7.43 12.27
CA PHE A 119 -5.31 8.66 13.05
C PHE A 119 -6.53 8.81 13.98
N ILE A 120 -7.74 8.55 13.49
CA ILE A 120 -8.96 8.63 14.30
C ILE A 120 -8.88 7.66 15.49
N VAL A 121 -8.43 6.43 15.25
CA VAL A 121 -8.30 5.42 16.31
C VAL A 121 -7.16 5.80 17.27
N GLY A 122 -5.99 6.18 16.78
CA GLY A 122 -4.86 6.61 17.59
C GLY A 122 -5.21 7.79 18.49
N TYR A 123 -5.94 8.78 17.98
CA TYR A 123 -6.39 9.92 18.76
C TYR A 123 -7.45 9.53 19.81
N ASN A 124 -8.50 8.83 19.42
CA ASN A 124 -9.63 8.57 20.31
C ASN A 124 -9.33 7.48 21.35
N TYR A 125 -8.62 6.42 20.94
CA TYR A 125 -8.39 5.25 21.78
C TYR A 125 -7.09 5.33 22.55
N ASP A 126 -6.00 5.72 21.91
CA ASP A 126 -4.65 5.74 22.49
C ASP A 126 -4.19 7.14 22.91
N LYS A 127 -5.05 8.18 22.70
CA LYS A 127 -4.76 9.59 23.02
C LYS A 127 -3.47 10.13 22.37
N ILE A 128 -3.04 9.54 21.24
CA ILE A 128 -1.87 10.00 20.51
C ILE A 128 -2.23 11.29 19.77
N THR A 129 -1.53 12.37 20.08
CA THR A 129 -1.69 13.67 19.42
C THR A 129 -0.43 13.99 18.62
N LEU A 130 -0.62 14.43 17.37
CA LEU A 130 0.45 14.85 16.49
C LEU A 130 0.33 16.36 16.23
N SER A 131 1.42 16.99 15.81
CA SER A 131 1.38 18.37 15.32
C SER A 131 0.60 18.44 13.98
N PRO A 132 0.03 19.58 13.62
CA PRO A 132 -0.62 19.76 12.30
C PRO A 132 0.33 19.41 11.13
N ALA A 133 1.61 19.78 11.25
CA ALA A 133 2.64 19.41 10.28
C ALA A 133 2.86 17.88 10.24
N GLY A 134 2.84 17.20 11.40
CA GLY A 134 2.96 15.75 11.51
C GLY A 134 1.83 15.04 10.76
N TYR A 135 0.58 15.48 10.95
CA TYR A 135 -0.54 14.93 10.19
C TYR A 135 -0.35 15.11 8.67
N ALA A 136 -0.03 16.31 8.21
CA ALA A 136 0.12 16.62 6.78
C ALA A 136 1.28 15.84 6.14
N LEU A 137 2.46 15.82 6.76
CA LEU A 137 3.63 15.11 6.27
C LEU A 137 3.41 13.59 6.23
N THR A 138 2.66 13.05 7.18
CA THR A 138 2.34 11.62 7.18
C THR A 138 1.48 11.22 5.98
N PHE A 139 0.57 12.06 5.49
CA PHE A 139 -0.13 11.77 4.23
C PHE A 139 0.84 11.66 3.06
N ILE A 140 1.82 12.57 2.95
CA ILE A 140 2.82 12.55 1.88
C ILE A 140 3.66 11.27 1.95
N THR A 141 4.18 10.94 3.13
CA THR A 141 4.99 9.73 3.32
C THR A 141 4.16 8.46 3.17
N ALA A 142 2.87 8.46 3.53
CA ALA A 142 1.96 7.35 3.27
C ALA A 142 1.76 7.11 1.76
N PHE A 143 1.69 8.16 0.93
CA PHE A 143 1.65 7.99 -0.52
C PHE A 143 2.97 7.43 -1.07
N ILE A 144 4.12 7.87 -0.57
CA ILE A 144 5.43 7.33 -0.98
C ILE A 144 5.55 5.86 -0.59
N GLY A 145 5.22 5.50 0.66
CA GLY A 145 5.19 4.12 1.12
C GLY A 145 4.15 3.27 0.38
N GLY A 146 2.99 3.85 0.10
CA GLY A 146 1.96 3.22 -0.73
C GLY A 146 2.43 2.92 -2.14
N ALA A 147 3.15 3.85 -2.78
CA ALA A 147 3.75 3.65 -4.09
C ALA A 147 4.73 2.47 -4.10
N LEU A 148 5.54 2.32 -3.04
CA LEU A 148 6.43 1.17 -2.88
C LEU A 148 5.64 -0.15 -2.90
N TYR A 149 4.59 -0.28 -2.08
CA TYR A 149 3.84 -1.53 -1.97
C TYR A 149 2.95 -1.79 -3.19
N LEU A 150 2.44 -0.76 -3.85
CA LEU A 150 1.74 -0.89 -5.13
C LEU A 150 2.72 -1.38 -6.22
N GLY A 151 3.94 -0.83 -6.25
CA GLY A 151 5.01 -1.29 -7.13
C GLY A 151 5.40 -2.75 -6.87
N LEU A 152 5.54 -3.14 -5.61
CA LEU A 152 5.83 -4.53 -5.22
C LEU A 152 4.67 -5.46 -5.61
N GLY A 153 3.43 -5.06 -5.38
CA GLY A 153 2.25 -5.78 -5.85
C GLY A 153 2.23 -5.95 -7.36
N GLN A 154 2.55 -4.88 -8.10
CA GLN A 154 2.67 -4.93 -9.56
C GLN A 154 3.80 -5.86 -10.02
N MET A 155 4.93 -5.88 -9.31
CA MET A 155 6.04 -6.80 -9.60
C MET A 155 5.63 -8.26 -9.39
N ILE A 156 4.93 -8.58 -8.30
CA ILE A 156 4.40 -9.93 -8.04
C ILE A 156 3.48 -10.37 -9.19
N VAL A 157 2.57 -9.51 -9.63
CA VAL A 157 1.68 -9.81 -10.77
C VAL A 157 2.43 -9.94 -12.08
N GLY A 158 3.50 -9.17 -12.28
CA GLY A 158 4.35 -9.25 -13.46
C GLY A 158 5.11 -10.58 -13.55
N LEU A 159 5.61 -11.06 -12.42
CA LEU A 159 6.38 -12.31 -12.33
C LEU A 159 5.51 -13.57 -12.43
N LEU A 160 4.31 -13.54 -11.83
CA LEU A 160 3.46 -14.70 -11.67
C LEU A 160 2.27 -14.64 -12.65
N LYS A 161 2.03 -15.75 -13.35
CA LYS A 161 1.01 -15.81 -14.39
C LYS A 161 -0.40 -16.12 -13.87
N ASN A 162 -0.50 -16.95 -12.84
CA ASN A 162 -1.77 -17.47 -12.32
C ASN A 162 -2.26 -16.65 -11.12
N ALA A 163 -3.55 -16.27 -11.10
CA ALA A 163 -4.12 -15.50 -10.00
C ALA A 163 -4.08 -16.22 -8.65
N GLU A 164 -4.18 -17.53 -8.62
CA GLU A 164 -4.07 -18.31 -7.39
C GLU A 164 -2.66 -18.24 -6.81
N THR A 165 -1.64 -18.38 -7.67
CA THR A 165 -0.23 -18.25 -7.26
C THR A 165 0.07 -16.83 -6.80
N VAL A 166 -0.44 -15.79 -7.49
CA VAL A 166 -0.33 -14.39 -7.04
C VAL A 166 -0.95 -14.23 -5.65
N ASN A 167 -2.14 -14.78 -5.43
CA ASN A 167 -2.83 -14.66 -4.15
C ASN A 167 -2.06 -15.36 -3.01
N SER A 168 -1.54 -16.56 -3.25
CA SER A 168 -0.76 -17.31 -2.26
C SER A 168 0.57 -16.61 -1.94
N THR A 169 1.30 -16.17 -2.96
CA THR A 169 2.56 -15.43 -2.80
C THR A 169 2.31 -14.10 -2.07
N SER A 170 1.26 -13.36 -2.44
CA SER A 170 0.90 -12.11 -1.77
C SER A 170 0.61 -12.31 -0.29
N ARG A 171 -0.06 -13.40 0.09
CA ARG A 171 -0.31 -13.75 1.49
C ARG A 171 0.98 -14.05 2.25
N LEU A 172 1.87 -14.84 1.65
CA LEU A 172 3.15 -15.17 2.27
C LEU A 172 4.01 -13.93 2.50
N VAL A 173 4.13 -13.07 1.49
CA VAL A 173 4.87 -11.79 1.60
C VAL A 173 4.25 -10.88 2.65
N TYR A 174 2.91 -10.78 2.67
CA TYR A 174 2.19 -9.98 3.66
C TYR A 174 2.43 -10.48 5.10
N ILE A 175 2.33 -11.79 5.32
CA ILE A 175 2.60 -12.39 6.64
C ILE A 175 4.06 -12.17 7.04
N ALA A 176 5.01 -12.34 6.11
CA ALA A 176 6.42 -12.09 6.38
C ALA A 176 6.66 -10.64 6.82
N PHE A 177 6.02 -9.64 6.18
CA PHE A 177 6.13 -8.24 6.60
C PHE A 177 5.48 -7.95 7.94
N ILE A 178 4.33 -8.58 8.26
CA ILE A 178 3.74 -8.46 9.60
C ILE A 178 4.70 -9.04 10.66
N MET A 179 5.26 -10.21 10.40
CA MET A 179 6.24 -10.83 11.32
C MET A 179 7.46 -9.92 11.52
N LEU A 180 8.02 -9.39 10.44
CA LEU A 180 9.12 -8.44 10.51
C LEU A 180 8.74 -7.19 11.33
N GLY A 181 7.56 -6.61 11.09
CA GLY A 181 7.10 -5.42 11.79
C GLY A 181 6.86 -5.63 13.28
N MET A 182 6.19 -6.72 13.64
CA MET A 182 5.85 -7.01 15.04
C MET A 182 7.08 -7.49 15.84
N PHE A 183 7.79 -8.47 15.35
CA PHE A 183 8.89 -9.09 16.09
C PHE A 183 10.18 -8.27 16.04
N GLY A 184 10.35 -7.47 14.99
CA GLY A 184 11.49 -6.57 14.85
C GLY A 184 11.54 -5.49 15.94
N GLU A 185 10.39 -4.88 16.23
CA GLU A 185 10.29 -3.88 17.30
C GLU A 185 10.43 -4.48 18.69
N LEU A 186 10.00 -5.72 18.88
CA LEU A 186 10.16 -6.44 20.15
C LEU A 186 11.58 -6.94 20.38
N GLY A 187 12.50 -6.76 19.42
CA GLY A 187 13.90 -7.18 19.54
C GLY A 187 14.12 -8.69 19.59
N LEU A 188 13.13 -9.48 19.16
CA LEU A 188 13.16 -10.95 19.29
C LEU A 188 14.18 -11.64 18.34
N PHE A 189 14.68 -10.93 17.34
CA PHE A 189 15.58 -11.50 16.33
C PHE A 189 17.07 -11.18 16.53
N GLY A 190 17.44 -10.54 17.64
CA GLY A 190 18.82 -10.13 17.88
C GLY A 190 19.29 -8.93 17.06
N ASN A 191 20.53 -8.47 17.32
CA ASN A 191 21.02 -7.21 16.74
C ASN A 191 21.38 -7.34 15.24
N ASP A 192 21.83 -8.50 14.78
CA ASP A 192 22.26 -8.68 13.38
C ASP A 192 21.12 -8.55 12.41
N LEU A 193 19.97 -9.11 12.74
CA LEU A 193 18.76 -9.00 11.92
C LEU A 193 18.12 -7.62 12.00
N LYS A 194 18.34 -6.87 13.06
CA LYS A 194 17.76 -5.53 13.26
C LYS A 194 18.16 -4.57 12.14
N MET A 195 19.43 -4.60 11.68
CA MET A 195 19.90 -3.77 10.57
C MET A 195 19.22 -4.16 9.25
N VAL A 196 19.14 -5.44 8.95
CA VAL A 196 18.46 -5.94 7.74
C VAL A 196 16.99 -5.55 7.73
N MET A 197 16.34 -5.66 8.90
CA MET A 197 14.93 -5.28 9.05
C MET A 197 14.71 -3.78 8.87
N HIS A 198 15.60 -2.95 9.42
CA HIS A 198 15.55 -1.49 9.28
C HIS A 198 15.58 -1.05 7.81
N TRP A 199 16.48 -1.64 7.01
CA TRP A 199 16.63 -1.34 5.58
C TRP A 199 15.69 -2.13 4.67
N SER A 200 14.88 -3.04 5.21
CA SER A 200 13.85 -3.72 4.42
C SER A 200 12.78 -2.74 3.91
N PRO A 201 12.04 -3.09 2.86
CA PRO A 201 10.89 -2.29 2.40
C PRO A 201 9.89 -1.96 3.51
N PHE A 202 9.72 -2.85 4.50
CA PHE A 202 8.87 -2.61 5.66
C PHE A 202 9.50 -1.59 6.62
N GLY A 203 10.77 -1.79 6.96
CA GLY A 203 11.51 -0.94 7.90
C GLY A 203 11.63 0.50 7.39
N THR A 204 11.98 0.70 6.13
CA THR A 204 12.12 2.04 5.56
C THR A 204 10.80 2.81 5.53
N VAL A 205 9.69 2.17 5.13
CA VAL A 205 8.36 2.80 5.16
C VAL A 205 7.92 3.12 6.59
N LYS A 206 8.10 2.20 7.53
CA LYS A 206 7.83 2.45 8.95
C LYS A 206 8.62 3.65 9.47
N THR A 207 9.92 3.72 9.16
CA THR A 207 10.81 4.80 9.61
C THR A 207 10.34 6.17 9.08
N ILE A 208 10.07 6.30 7.80
CA ILE A 208 9.63 7.59 7.23
C ILE A 208 8.25 8.02 7.75
N LEU A 209 7.35 7.07 8.01
CA LEU A 209 6.05 7.37 8.62
C LEU A 209 6.21 7.85 10.07
N ALA A 210 7.02 7.18 10.88
CA ALA A 210 7.28 7.60 12.26
C ALA A 210 7.95 8.99 12.32
N ALA A 211 8.98 9.20 11.48
CA ALA A 211 9.69 10.48 11.40
C ALA A 211 8.78 11.63 10.92
N SER A 212 7.87 11.37 9.97
CA SER A 212 6.92 12.39 9.50
C SER A 212 5.89 12.78 10.56
N MET A 213 5.53 11.89 11.46
CA MET A 213 4.63 12.18 12.59
C MET A 213 5.28 13.10 13.64
N GLU A 214 6.61 13.04 13.78
CA GLU A 214 7.40 13.89 14.67
C GLU A 214 8.48 14.68 13.90
N PRO A 215 8.11 15.64 13.04
CA PRO A 215 9.04 16.27 12.10
C PRO A 215 10.17 17.05 12.78
N SER A 216 9.99 17.45 14.03
CA SER A 216 11.06 18.08 14.84
C SER A 216 12.23 17.13 15.19
N LYS A 217 11.99 15.82 15.13
CA LYS A 217 12.99 14.77 15.38
C LYS A 217 13.59 14.20 14.10
N TRP A 218 13.20 14.71 12.94
CA TRP A 218 13.69 14.23 11.64
C TRP A 218 15.21 14.34 11.56
N ASN A 219 15.86 13.27 11.20
CA ASN A 219 17.32 13.17 11.17
C ASN A 219 17.84 12.64 9.82
N TYR A 220 19.16 12.53 9.68
CA TYR A 220 19.81 12.07 8.45
C TYR A 220 19.41 10.63 8.07
N GLN A 221 19.24 9.74 9.07
CA GLN A 221 18.85 8.35 8.82
C GLN A 221 17.42 8.25 8.24
N ASP A 222 16.51 9.14 8.66
CA ASP A 222 15.16 9.20 8.11
C ASP A 222 15.17 9.66 6.65
N SER A 223 16.07 10.58 6.30
CA SER A 223 16.27 11.01 4.91
C SER A 223 16.82 9.89 4.03
N LEU A 224 17.73 9.06 4.56
CA LEU A 224 18.22 7.87 3.88
C LEU A 224 17.11 6.81 3.72
N ALA A 225 16.28 6.62 4.74
CA ALA A 225 15.13 5.72 4.65
C ALA A 225 14.11 6.20 3.60
N LEU A 226 13.89 7.52 3.49
CA LEU A 226 13.06 8.13 2.45
C LEU A 226 13.63 7.86 1.04
N LEU A 227 14.93 8.05 0.85
CA LEU A 227 15.61 7.75 -0.40
C LEU A 227 15.50 6.26 -0.74
N ALA A 228 15.75 5.38 0.21
CA ALA A 228 15.64 3.93 0.03
C ALA A 228 14.20 3.53 -0.35
N THR A 229 13.19 4.11 0.33
CA THR A 229 11.77 3.88 0.00
C THR A 229 11.45 4.31 -1.44
N ALA A 230 11.93 5.47 -1.88
CA ALA A 230 11.75 5.95 -3.24
C ALA A 230 12.44 5.04 -4.27
N VAL A 231 13.67 4.60 -3.98
CA VAL A 231 14.40 3.64 -4.84
C VAL A 231 13.64 2.32 -4.95
N TYR A 232 13.18 1.74 -3.84
CA TYR A 232 12.35 0.54 -3.86
C TYR A 232 11.07 0.74 -4.68
N ALA A 233 10.37 1.86 -4.51
CA ALA A 233 9.15 2.16 -5.26
C ALA A 233 9.44 2.22 -6.77
N LEU A 234 10.51 2.86 -7.19
CA LEU A 234 10.92 2.96 -8.60
C LEU A 234 11.32 1.60 -9.16
N VAL A 235 12.17 0.84 -8.46
CA VAL A 235 12.64 -0.47 -8.90
C VAL A 235 11.48 -1.45 -9.04
N PHE A 236 10.62 -1.57 -8.02
CA PHE A 236 9.49 -2.49 -8.07
C PHE A 236 8.47 -2.10 -9.13
N SER A 237 8.19 -0.81 -9.29
CA SER A 237 7.29 -0.33 -10.34
C SER A 237 7.86 -0.59 -11.73
N PHE A 238 9.13 -0.30 -11.95
CA PHE A 238 9.81 -0.56 -13.22
C PHE A 238 9.80 -2.04 -13.58
N LEU A 239 10.20 -2.91 -12.65
CA LEU A 239 10.19 -4.36 -12.86
C LEU A 239 8.76 -4.88 -13.06
N GLY A 240 7.83 -4.39 -12.29
CA GLY A 240 6.41 -4.74 -12.41
C GLY A 240 5.81 -4.38 -13.77
N ILE A 241 6.13 -3.20 -14.30
CA ILE A 241 5.68 -2.77 -15.63
C ILE A 241 6.38 -3.57 -16.72
N LYS A 242 7.71 -3.75 -16.62
CA LYS A 242 8.51 -4.47 -17.61
C LYS A 242 8.08 -5.93 -17.79
N TRP A 243 7.73 -6.60 -16.70
CA TRP A 243 7.33 -8.02 -16.73
C TRP A 243 5.82 -8.24 -16.84
N PHE A 244 5.03 -7.18 -16.80
CA PHE A 244 3.59 -7.30 -16.88
C PHE A 244 3.13 -7.83 -18.25
N LYS A 245 2.43 -8.95 -18.23
CA LYS A 245 1.80 -9.53 -19.43
C LYS A 245 0.30 -9.29 -19.37
N TRP A 246 -0.22 -8.71 -20.44
CA TRP A 246 -1.65 -8.41 -20.59
C TRP A 246 -2.50 -9.67 -20.82
N ASP A 247 -1.86 -10.75 -21.24
CA ASP A 247 -2.51 -12.00 -21.58
C ASP A 247 -2.32 -13.04 -20.46
N ALA A 248 -3.34 -13.86 -20.23
CA ALA A 248 -3.35 -14.93 -19.23
C ALA A 248 -2.57 -16.20 -19.65
N ARG A 249 -1.93 -16.19 -20.85
CA ARG A 249 -1.21 -17.35 -21.41
C ARG A 249 0.29 -17.22 -21.28
#